data_642e4ea4d35631044b142359f882723a
#
_entry.id   642e4ea4d35631044b142359f882723a
#
_cell.length_a   1.000
_cell.length_b   1.000
_cell.length_c   1.000
_cell.angle_alpha   90.00
_cell.angle_beta   90.00
_cell.angle_gamma   90.00
#
_symmetry.space_group_name_H-M   'P 1'
#
loop_
_entity.id
_entity.type
_entity.pdbx_description
1 polymer ?
#
loop_
_entity_poly.entity_id
_entity_poly.type
_entity_poly.pdbx_seq_one_letter_code
_entity_poly.pdbx_strand_id
1 'polypeptide(L)'
;MPRHTGGRRLVHGGLRGARHHMEITEVRIKLIENAAERLLAFCSITIDGAFVVRDLKIIVGPTGPFVAMPSRKLSSHCHACGFKNPLRACYCNQCGKKQNDNHLPRDDDGRLRLYADIAHPINAPCRELIQSRVVREYEAEIVRAKQPGYLSRYDAMGDEEHRK
;
A
#
# COMPACT_ATOMS: atom_id res chain seq x y z
N MET A 1 -31.15 -58.50 -30.43
CA MET A 1 -31.32 -57.59 -29.26
C MET A 1 -30.09 -56.74 -29.12
N PRO A 2 -30.07 -55.46 -29.53
CA PRO A 2 -28.98 -54.55 -29.21
C PRO A 2 -29.34 -53.69 -28.00
N ARG A 3 -28.39 -53.55 -27.07
CA ARG A 3 -28.51 -52.72 -25.86
C ARG A 3 -28.11 -51.28 -26.19
N HIS A 4 -29.04 -50.36 -26.00
CA HIS A 4 -28.77 -48.91 -26.01
C HIS A 4 -28.08 -48.48 -24.70
N THR A 5 -26.86 -48.01 -24.80
CA THR A 5 -26.18 -47.25 -23.74
C THR A 5 -26.29 -45.78 -24.08
N GLY A 6 -27.21 -45.10 -23.43
CA GLY A 6 -27.34 -43.62 -23.48
C GLY A 6 -26.27 -42.94 -22.66
N GLY A 7 -25.25 -42.41 -23.33
CA GLY A 7 -24.27 -41.53 -22.71
C GLY A 7 -24.88 -40.15 -22.42
N ARG A 8 -25.11 -39.82 -21.14
CA ARG A 8 -25.44 -38.46 -20.70
C ARG A 8 -24.20 -37.57 -20.87
N ARG A 9 -24.21 -36.67 -21.84
CA ARG A 9 -23.29 -35.53 -21.90
C ARG A 9 -23.63 -34.61 -20.76
N LEU A 10 -22.73 -34.52 -19.76
CA LEU A 10 -22.70 -33.44 -18.80
C LEU A 10 -22.25 -32.17 -19.51
N VAL A 11 -23.19 -31.29 -19.83
CA VAL A 11 -22.92 -29.92 -20.24
C VAL A 11 -22.39 -29.20 -19.00
N HIS A 12 -21.07 -29.03 -18.93
CA HIS A 12 -20.45 -28.09 -18.02
C HIS A 12 -20.88 -26.70 -18.48
N GLY A 13 -21.94 -26.18 -17.88
CA GLY A 13 -22.30 -24.78 -17.96
C GLY A 13 -21.15 -23.97 -17.32
N GLY A 14 -20.28 -23.44 -18.18
CA GLY A 14 -19.25 -22.50 -17.76
C GLY A 14 -19.92 -21.28 -17.16
N LEU A 15 -19.86 -21.15 -15.85
CA LEU A 15 -20.04 -19.89 -15.14
C LEU A 15 -19.01 -18.92 -15.73
N ARG A 16 -19.41 -18.11 -16.69
CA ARG A 16 -18.69 -16.91 -17.10
C ARG A 16 -18.69 -16.02 -15.86
N GLY A 17 -17.65 -16.13 -15.05
CA GLY A 17 -17.45 -15.29 -13.89
C GLY A 17 -17.55 -13.83 -14.33
N ALA A 18 -18.52 -13.10 -13.80
CA ALA A 18 -18.56 -11.67 -13.88
C ALA A 18 -17.17 -11.19 -13.47
N ARG A 19 -16.46 -10.47 -14.35
CA ARG A 19 -15.18 -9.86 -14.03
C ARG A 19 -15.47 -8.87 -12.90
N HIS A 20 -15.17 -9.27 -11.68
CA HIS A 20 -15.31 -8.37 -10.54
C HIS A 20 -14.33 -7.22 -10.75
N HIS A 21 -14.86 -6.05 -11.09
CA HIS A 21 -14.05 -4.87 -11.30
C HIS A 21 -13.78 -4.27 -9.92
N MET A 22 -12.52 -4.21 -9.50
CA MET A 22 -12.13 -3.59 -8.24
C MET A 22 -12.57 -2.13 -8.21
N GLU A 23 -13.30 -1.74 -7.17
CA GLU A 23 -13.77 -0.37 -6.97
C GLU A 23 -13.15 0.24 -5.71
N ILE A 24 -12.63 1.46 -5.81
CA ILE A 24 -12.24 2.25 -4.64
C ILE A 24 -13.48 3.01 -4.16
N THR A 25 -14.12 2.46 -3.13
CA THR A 25 -15.40 2.97 -2.59
C THR A 25 -15.21 4.15 -1.67
N GLU A 26 -14.08 4.24 -0.96
CA GLU A 26 -13.78 5.38 -0.08
C GLU A 26 -12.28 5.70 -0.10
N VAL A 27 -11.97 7.00 0.03
CA VAL A 27 -10.61 7.52 0.25
C VAL A 27 -10.67 8.47 1.42
N ARG A 28 -9.79 8.31 2.40
CA ARG A 28 -9.64 9.22 3.54
C ARG A 28 -8.26 9.82 3.53
N ILE A 29 -8.18 11.13 3.72
CA ILE A 29 -6.94 11.91 3.62
C ILE A 29 -6.67 12.60 4.97
N LYS A 30 -5.40 12.55 5.40
CA LYS A 30 -4.86 13.33 6.51
C LYS A 30 -3.79 14.26 5.98
N LEU A 31 -4.10 15.53 5.87
CA LEU A 31 -3.17 16.56 5.42
C LEU A 31 -2.05 16.76 6.44
N ILE A 32 -0.84 17.06 5.96
CA ILE A 32 0.32 17.39 6.77
C ILE A 32 0.52 18.91 6.72
N GLU A 33 0.52 19.56 7.88
CA GLU A 33 0.59 21.01 7.97
C GLU A 33 2.00 21.57 7.71
N ASN A 34 3.04 20.78 7.91
CA ASN A 34 4.43 21.20 7.71
C ASN A 34 4.96 20.82 6.31
N ALA A 35 4.89 21.77 5.40
CA ALA A 35 5.37 21.64 4.03
C ALA A 35 6.92 21.57 3.87
N ALA A 36 7.69 21.44 4.96
CA ALA A 36 9.16 21.34 4.90
C ALA A 36 9.65 20.00 4.27
N GLU A 37 8.79 19.01 4.21
CA GLU A 37 9.08 17.70 3.63
C GLU A 37 8.24 17.50 2.36
N ARG A 38 8.73 16.61 1.48
CA ARG A 38 8.01 16.24 0.24
C ARG A 38 6.70 15.49 0.50
N LEU A 39 6.38 15.16 1.73
CA LEU A 39 5.16 14.48 2.16
C LEU A 39 4.02 15.50 2.31
N LEU A 40 2.95 15.33 1.52
CA LEU A 40 1.79 16.22 1.49
C LEU A 40 0.66 15.72 2.40
N ALA A 41 0.43 14.41 2.41
CA ALA A 41 -0.64 13.79 3.19
C ALA A 41 -0.41 12.29 3.38
N PHE A 42 -1.07 11.72 4.39
CA PHE A 42 -1.34 10.29 4.48
C PHE A 42 -2.74 10.00 3.92
N CYS A 43 -2.92 8.81 3.37
CA CYS A 43 -4.26 8.40 2.96
C CYS A 43 -4.52 6.91 3.23
N SER A 44 -5.80 6.56 3.31
CA SER A 44 -6.31 5.19 3.27
C SER A 44 -7.32 5.05 2.15
N ILE A 45 -7.35 3.87 1.53
CA ILE A 45 -8.34 3.51 0.51
C ILE A 45 -9.15 2.32 0.97
N THR A 46 -10.46 2.36 0.74
CA THR A 46 -11.35 1.22 0.92
C THR A 46 -11.69 0.64 -0.44
N ILE A 47 -11.52 -0.66 -0.59
CA ILE A 47 -11.77 -1.40 -1.82
C ILE A 47 -13.06 -2.22 -1.63
N ASP A 48 -14.00 -2.08 -2.57
CA ASP A 48 -15.28 -2.81 -2.63
C ASP A 48 -16.11 -2.73 -1.31
N GLY A 49 -15.89 -1.70 -0.49
CA GLY A 49 -16.51 -1.56 0.83
C GLY A 49 -16.11 -2.63 1.86
N ALA A 50 -15.13 -3.47 1.54
CA ALA A 50 -14.78 -4.67 2.29
C ALA A 50 -13.33 -4.73 2.78
N PHE A 51 -12.41 -4.03 2.13
CA PHE A 51 -10.98 -4.10 2.44
C PHE A 51 -10.34 -2.71 2.47
N VAL A 52 -9.56 -2.41 3.52
CA VAL A 52 -8.88 -1.12 3.69
C VAL A 52 -7.38 -1.29 3.58
N VAL A 53 -6.74 -0.49 2.74
CA VAL A 53 -5.29 -0.31 2.73
C VAL A 53 -4.97 1.04 3.36
N ARG A 54 -4.14 1.05 4.40
CA ARG A 54 -3.72 2.25 5.16
C ARG A 54 -2.29 2.66 4.82
N ASP A 55 -1.90 3.83 5.30
CA ASP A 55 -0.52 4.35 5.23
C ASP A 55 0.02 4.58 3.81
N LEU A 56 -0.88 4.80 2.83
CA LEU A 56 -0.45 5.38 1.57
C LEU A 56 0.01 6.82 1.85
N LYS A 57 0.97 7.27 1.07
CA LYS A 57 1.53 8.62 1.19
C LYS A 57 1.31 9.39 -0.10
N ILE A 58 0.92 10.65 0.04
CA ILE A 58 0.89 11.59 -1.08
C ILE A 58 2.14 12.45 -0.95
N ILE A 59 3.00 12.38 -1.96
CA ILE A 59 4.29 13.09 -1.99
C ILE A 59 4.37 14.02 -3.19
N VAL A 60 5.23 15.02 -3.11
CA VAL A 60 5.54 15.88 -4.24
C VAL A 60 6.29 15.09 -5.30
N GLY A 61 5.68 14.90 -6.46
CA GLY A 61 6.29 14.28 -7.64
C GLY A 61 6.75 15.32 -8.67
N PRO A 62 7.45 14.90 -9.72
CA PRO A 62 7.94 15.79 -10.78
C PRO A 62 6.83 16.51 -11.56
N THR A 63 5.68 15.88 -11.70
CA THR A 63 4.53 16.35 -12.48
C THR A 63 3.29 16.65 -11.63
N GLY A 64 3.43 16.64 -10.29
CA GLY A 64 2.32 16.87 -9.37
C GLY A 64 2.28 15.85 -8.22
N PRO A 65 1.18 15.79 -7.46
CA PRO A 65 1.05 14.84 -6.36
C PRO A 65 1.18 13.39 -6.85
N PHE A 66 2.00 12.62 -6.17
CA PHE A 66 2.25 11.20 -6.46
C PHE A 66 1.86 10.33 -5.27
N VAL A 67 1.17 9.22 -5.55
CA VAL A 67 0.73 8.26 -4.52
C VAL A 67 1.78 7.16 -4.35
N ALA A 68 2.44 7.15 -3.19
CA ALA A 68 3.35 6.09 -2.77
C ALA A 68 2.58 5.05 -1.96
N MET A 69 2.77 3.78 -2.32
CA MET A 69 2.14 2.65 -1.63
C MET A 69 2.75 2.42 -0.25
N PRO A 70 2.00 1.77 0.68
CA PRO A 70 2.53 1.49 2.00
C PRO A 70 3.72 0.53 1.91
N SER A 71 4.78 0.87 2.60
CA SER A 71 6.03 0.12 2.60
C SER A 71 6.63 0.05 4.01
N ARG A 72 7.43 -0.98 4.26
CA ARG A 72 8.20 -1.14 5.49
C ARG A 72 9.69 -1.02 5.23
N LYS A 73 10.42 -0.49 6.21
CA LYS A 73 11.88 -0.50 6.16
C LYS A 73 12.40 -1.94 6.25
N LEU A 74 13.35 -2.26 5.41
CA LEU A 74 14.06 -3.54 5.46
C LEU A 74 15.12 -3.48 6.55
N SER A 75 15.38 -4.63 7.14
CA SER A 75 16.40 -4.85 8.17
C SER A 75 17.22 -6.09 7.84
N SER A 76 18.44 -6.14 8.33
CA SER A 76 19.31 -7.31 8.29
C SER A 76 19.49 -7.90 9.70
N HIS A 77 19.77 -9.21 9.77
CA HIS A 77 20.12 -9.85 11.04
C HIS A 77 21.64 -9.85 11.23
N CYS A 78 22.06 -9.55 12.44
CA CYS A 78 23.46 -9.66 12.80
C CYS A 78 23.90 -11.12 12.71
N HIS A 79 24.99 -11.40 12.01
CA HIS A 79 25.53 -12.76 11.85
C HIS A 79 26.08 -13.36 13.18
N ALA A 80 26.31 -12.51 14.19
CA ALA A 80 26.85 -12.96 15.47
C ALA A 80 25.78 -13.19 16.53
N CYS A 81 24.77 -12.32 16.66
CA CYS A 81 23.76 -12.42 17.72
C CYS A 81 22.33 -12.50 17.21
N GLY A 82 22.09 -12.46 15.89
CA GLY A 82 20.75 -12.54 15.29
C GLY A 82 19.89 -11.28 15.43
N PHE A 83 20.36 -10.23 16.11
CA PHE A 83 19.59 -9.01 16.32
C PHE A 83 19.31 -8.29 15.01
N LYS A 84 18.08 -7.75 14.86
CA LYS A 84 17.66 -6.98 13.68
C LYS A 84 18.24 -5.58 13.70
N ASN A 85 18.97 -5.21 12.66
CA ASN A 85 19.55 -3.90 12.48
C ASN A 85 19.02 -3.22 11.22
N PRO A 86 18.95 -1.88 11.16
CA PRO A 86 18.73 -1.15 9.92
C PRO A 86 19.78 -1.55 8.87
N LEU A 87 19.41 -1.61 7.59
CA LEU A 87 20.33 -2.03 6.52
C LEU A 87 21.58 -1.14 6.39
N ARG A 88 21.50 0.11 6.85
CA ARG A 88 22.62 1.05 6.83
C ARG A 88 23.47 1.05 8.11
N ALA A 89 23.14 0.17 9.06
CA ALA A 89 23.91 0.10 10.30
C ALA A 89 25.28 -0.52 10.04
N CYS A 90 26.35 0.23 10.29
CA CYS A 90 27.71 -0.29 10.17
C CYS A 90 28.07 -1.27 11.28
N TYR A 91 27.40 -1.15 12.44
CA TYR A 91 27.62 -2.00 13.62
C TYR A 91 26.28 -2.47 14.17
N CYS A 92 26.28 -3.65 14.80
CA CYS A 92 25.09 -4.19 15.44
C CYS A 92 24.73 -3.37 16.69
N ASN A 93 23.47 -2.94 16.79
CA ASN A 93 22.97 -2.18 17.94
C ASN A 93 22.96 -2.98 19.25
N GLN A 94 23.00 -4.30 19.18
CA GLN A 94 22.98 -5.19 20.34
C GLN A 94 24.38 -5.62 20.80
N CYS A 95 25.20 -6.14 19.89
CA CYS A 95 26.50 -6.74 20.26
C CYS A 95 27.71 -5.95 19.78
N GLY A 96 27.54 -4.82 19.11
CA GLY A 96 28.61 -3.95 18.61
C GLY A 96 29.42 -4.52 17.43
N LYS A 97 29.12 -5.73 16.95
CA LYS A 97 29.88 -6.33 15.84
C LYS A 97 29.62 -5.60 14.53
N LYS A 98 30.67 -5.40 13.73
CA LYS A 98 30.60 -4.79 12.41
C LYS A 98 29.68 -5.61 11.51
N GLN A 99 28.76 -4.95 10.83
CA GLN A 99 27.84 -5.58 9.87
C GLN A 99 28.49 -5.72 8.51
N ASN A 100 28.05 -6.72 7.76
CA ASN A 100 28.63 -7.06 6.45
C ASN A 100 27.64 -6.66 5.35
N ASP A 101 28.10 -5.88 4.36
CA ASP A 101 27.27 -5.32 3.28
C ASP A 101 27.01 -6.33 2.14
N ASN A 102 27.65 -7.50 2.15
CA ASN A 102 27.68 -8.44 1.02
C ASN A 102 26.34 -9.12 0.72
N HIS A 103 25.36 -9.05 1.61
CA HIS A 103 24.05 -9.72 1.46
C HIS A 103 22.88 -8.75 1.50
N LEU A 104 23.13 -7.44 1.33
CA LEU A 104 22.06 -6.46 1.37
C LEU A 104 21.26 -6.50 0.06
N PRO A 105 19.91 -6.42 0.16
CA PRO A 105 19.06 -6.40 -1.02
C PRO A 105 19.33 -5.16 -1.87
N ARG A 106 19.51 -5.37 -3.17
CA ARG A 106 19.73 -4.30 -4.16
C ARG A 106 18.61 -4.34 -5.19
N ASP A 107 18.32 -3.17 -5.76
CA ASP A 107 17.44 -3.06 -6.92
C ASP A 107 18.20 -3.41 -8.22
N ASP A 108 17.48 -3.36 -9.34
CA ASP A 108 18.02 -3.67 -10.67
C ASP A 108 19.15 -2.70 -11.11
N ASP A 109 19.17 -1.50 -10.53
CA ASP A 109 20.23 -0.49 -10.73
C ASP A 109 21.42 -0.68 -9.77
N GLY A 110 21.42 -1.71 -8.93
CA GLY A 110 22.46 -2.01 -7.95
C GLY A 110 22.42 -1.12 -6.69
N ARG A 111 21.39 -0.28 -6.53
CA ARG A 111 21.21 0.57 -5.35
C ARG A 111 20.64 -0.24 -4.19
N LEU A 112 21.01 0.12 -2.96
CA LEU A 112 20.50 -0.53 -1.77
C LEU A 112 18.99 -0.35 -1.66
N ARG A 113 18.24 -1.46 -1.70
CA ARG A 113 16.80 -1.47 -1.50
C ARG A 113 16.48 -1.36 -0.01
N LEU A 114 16.07 -0.17 0.43
CA LEU A 114 15.82 0.13 1.84
C LEU A 114 14.39 -0.18 2.31
N TYR A 115 13.45 -0.33 1.38
CA TYR A 115 12.03 -0.52 1.65
C TYR A 115 11.50 -1.69 0.83
N ALA A 116 10.50 -2.35 1.38
CA ALA A 116 9.67 -3.32 0.66
C ALA A 116 8.20 -2.90 0.75
N ASP A 117 7.50 -2.99 -0.36
CA ASP A 117 6.07 -2.70 -0.39
C ASP A 117 5.30 -3.73 0.46
N ILE A 118 4.31 -3.25 1.20
CA ILE A 118 3.36 -4.07 1.95
C ILE A 118 2.19 -4.43 1.05
N ALA A 119 1.71 -3.46 0.28
CA ALA A 119 0.66 -3.62 -0.72
C ALA A 119 1.00 -2.78 -1.94
N HIS A 120 0.77 -3.30 -3.15
CA HIS A 120 1.00 -2.58 -4.39
C HIS A 120 0.10 -3.09 -5.52
N PRO A 121 -0.27 -2.23 -6.48
CA PRO A 121 -0.99 -2.66 -7.68
C PRO A 121 -0.07 -3.50 -8.57
N ILE A 122 -0.60 -4.60 -9.10
CA ILE A 122 0.15 -5.54 -9.95
C ILE A 122 0.11 -5.19 -11.44
N ASN A 123 -0.66 -4.18 -11.83
CA ASN A 123 -0.79 -3.73 -13.21
C ASN A 123 -0.99 -2.22 -13.30
N ALA A 124 -0.75 -1.67 -14.50
CA ALA A 124 -0.87 -0.24 -14.76
C ALA A 124 -2.29 0.30 -14.57
N PRO A 125 -3.37 -0.33 -15.06
CA PRO A 125 -4.74 0.16 -14.85
C PRO A 125 -5.10 0.32 -13.37
N CYS A 126 -4.72 -0.63 -12.52
CA CYS A 126 -4.95 -0.54 -11.08
C CYS A 126 -4.14 0.62 -10.45
N ARG A 127 -2.90 0.82 -10.89
CA ARG A 127 -2.05 1.93 -10.43
C ARG A 127 -2.68 3.28 -10.79
N GLU A 128 -3.14 3.44 -12.01
CA GLU A 128 -3.79 4.65 -12.49
C GLU A 128 -5.11 4.93 -11.77
N LEU A 129 -5.89 3.88 -11.51
CA LEU A 129 -7.14 3.99 -10.74
C LEU A 129 -6.86 4.52 -9.32
N ILE A 130 -5.87 3.95 -8.61
CA ILE A 130 -5.48 4.41 -7.27
C ILE A 130 -4.97 5.86 -7.34
N GLN A 131 -4.05 6.15 -8.26
CA GLN A 131 -3.45 7.47 -8.42
C GLN A 131 -4.52 8.53 -8.65
N SER A 132 -5.38 8.35 -9.65
CA SER A 132 -6.40 9.33 -10.03
C SER A 132 -7.44 9.53 -8.93
N ARG A 133 -7.86 8.43 -8.27
CA ARG A 133 -8.88 8.49 -7.23
C ARG A 133 -8.37 9.19 -5.97
N VAL A 134 -7.14 8.87 -5.55
CA VAL A 134 -6.52 9.48 -4.37
C VAL A 134 -6.17 10.94 -4.60
N VAL A 135 -5.60 11.31 -5.75
CA VAL A 135 -5.26 12.72 -6.05
C VAL A 135 -6.51 13.59 -6.10
N ARG A 136 -7.58 13.12 -6.74
CA ARG A 136 -8.86 13.85 -6.76
C ARG A 136 -9.41 14.09 -5.36
N GLU A 137 -9.36 13.09 -4.48
CA GLU A 137 -9.84 13.24 -3.10
C GLU A 137 -8.92 14.15 -2.29
N TYR A 138 -7.61 14.11 -2.53
CA TYR A 138 -6.64 15.02 -1.91
C TYR A 138 -6.93 16.49 -2.25
N GLU A 139 -7.18 16.80 -3.51
CA GLU A 139 -7.56 18.15 -3.95
C GLU A 139 -8.86 18.62 -3.29
N ALA A 140 -9.84 17.74 -3.20
CA ALA A 140 -11.10 18.04 -2.51
C ALA A 140 -10.88 18.26 -1.01
N GLU A 141 -9.99 17.50 -0.37
CA GLU A 141 -9.68 17.63 1.05
C GLU A 141 -8.98 18.97 1.38
N ILE A 142 -8.08 19.44 0.50
CA ILE A 142 -7.46 20.77 0.64
C ILE A 142 -8.53 21.86 0.67
N VAL A 143 -9.56 21.75 -0.14
CA VAL A 143 -10.66 22.72 -0.16
C VAL A 143 -11.50 22.63 1.12
N ARG A 144 -11.81 21.42 1.58
CA ARG A 144 -12.55 21.19 2.85
C ARG A 144 -11.79 21.70 4.06
N ALA A 145 -10.48 21.50 4.10
CA ALA A 145 -9.63 21.93 5.21
C ALA A 145 -9.60 23.46 5.44
N LYS A 146 -9.94 24.24 4.43
CA LYS A 146 -10.05 25.72 4.54
C LYS A 146 -11.33 26.19 5.22
N GLN A 147 -12.28 25.31 5.45
CA GLN A 147 -13.56 25.66 6.07
C GLN A 147 -13.45 25.69 7.60
N PRO A 148 -14.10 26.64 8.29
CA PRO A 148 -14.11 26.67 9.74
C PRO A 148 -14.78 25.43 10.32
N GLY A 149 -14.18 24.85 11.37
CA GLY A 149 -14.70 23.64 11.99
C GLY A 149 -14.35 22.34 11.27
N TYR A 150 -13.40 22.36 10.32
CA TYR A 150 -12.93 21.16 9.64
C TYR A 150 -12.34 20.14 10.62
N LEU A 151 -12.76 18.89 10.46
CA LEU A 151 -12.19 17.72 11.13
C LEU A 151 -11.83 16.66 10.08
N SER A 152 -10.61 16.13 10.17
CA SER A 152 -10.16 15.08 9.25
C SER A 152 -10.93 13.78 9.49
N ARG A 153 -11.50 13.20 8.42
CA ARG A 153 -12.16 11.89 8.48
C ARG A 153 -11.18 10.73 8.63
N TYR A 154 -9.90 10.97 8.45
CA TYR A 154 -8.86 9.95 8.59
C TYR A 154 -8.71 9.48 10.04
N ASP A 155 -8.78 10.39 11.00
CA ASP A 155 -8.60 10.11 12.42
C ASP A 155 -9.80 9.37 13.04
N ALA A 156 -10.99 9.48 12.44
CA ALA A 156 -12.20 8.78 12.90
C ALA A 156 -12.11 7.24 12.84
N MET A 157 -11.13 6.67 12.12
CA MET A 157 -10.90 5.21 12.12
C MET A 157 -10.08 4.70 13.31
N GLY A 158 -9.42 5.58 14.06
CA GLY A 158 -8.62 5.20 15.23
C GLY A 158 -9.45 4.89 16.47
N ASP A 159 -10.66 5.45 16.55
CA ASP A 159 -11.51 5.36 17.75
C ASP A 159 -12.37 4.08 17.79
N GLU A 160 -12.55 3.38 16.69
CA GLU A 160 -13.37 2.15 16.65
C GLU A 160 -12.61 0.89 17.06
N GLU A 161 -11.28 0.84 16.92
CA GLU A 161 -10.48 -0.34 17.31
C GLU A 161 -10.23 -0.44 18.83
N HIS A 162 -10.43 0.63 19.60
CA HIS A 162 -10.19 0.64 21.05
C HIS A 162 -11.48 0.54 21.88
N ARG A 163 -12.63 0.30 21.28
CA ARG A 163 -13.93 0.18 21.98
C ARG A 163 -14.47 -1.26 22.14
N LYS A 164 -13.59 -2.27 22.08
CA LYS A 164 -14.00 -3.65 22.45
C LYS A 164 -13.14 -4.19 23.55
#